data_93dcf9dd572a22db88a7bc27b4e380cf
#
_entry.id   93dcf9dd572a22db88a7bc27b4e380cf
#
_cell.length_a   1.000
_cell.length_b   1.000
_cell.length_c   1.000
_cell.angle_alpha   90.00
_cell.angle_beta   90.00
_cell.angle_gamma   90.00
#
_symmetry.space_group_name_H-M   'P 1'
#
loop_
_entity.id
_entity.type
_entity.pdbx_description
1 polymer ?
#
loop_
_entity_poly.entity_id
_entity_poly.type
_entity_poly.pdbx_seq_one_letter_code
_entity_poly.pdbx_strand_id
1 'polypeptide(L)'
;MNAKDVMTTEVVYAGPETSVRAIAQTLLKRRISAVPVADDAGRVIGMVSEGDLMRRPESETERPRSWWLRLIETPEDRVSQYLKSHGLTARDVMTREPITVTEDTPLEEIAMLLERKAIKRVPVLRDGKLVGIVSRADLLHGLVARAGQGVTATPLAPPTREAVIAEIRDARLSLDYVNVVVADDAVHLWGAVASALQRDAIALAAKRTPGVTRVENNLVVMPSQLGASIGAW
;
A
#
# COMPACT_ATOMS: atom_id res chain seq x y z
N MET A 1 16.08 -6.36 -7.86
CA MET A 1 14.83 -5.56 -7.76
C MET A 1 14.88 -4.71 -6.50
N ASN A 2 14.43 -3.49 -6.61
CA ASN A 2 14.41 -2.50 -5.52
C ASN A 2 12.96 -2.09 -5.20
N ALA A 3 12.75 -1.24 -4.19
CA ALA A 3 11.44 -0.75 -3.80
C ALA A 3 10.63 -0.19 -4.98
N LYS A 4 11.25 0.66 -5.82
CA LYS A 4 10.62 1.27 -6.99
C LYS A 4 10.05 0.27 -8.00
N ASP A 5 10.59 -0.95 -8.06
CA ASP A 5 10.18 -1.96 -9.04
C ASP A 5 8.83 -2.63 -8.69
N VAL A 6 8.47 -2.60 -7.38
CA VAL A 6 7.28 -3.30 -6.87
C VAL A 6 6.33 -2.42 -6.07
N MET A 7 6.74 -1.23 -5.61
CA MET A 7 5.93 -0.36 -4.75
C MET A 7 4.61 0.05 -5.41
N THR A 8 3.56 0.19 -4.62
CA THR A 8 2.34 0.89 -5.03
C THR A 8 2.63 2.39 -5.03
N THR A 9 2.43 3.07 -6.17
CA THR A 9 2.75 4.50 -6.37
C THR A 9 1.59 5.43 -6.05
N GLU A 10 0.35 4.98 -6.23
CA GLU A 10 -0.84 5.76 -5.87
C GLU A 10 -1.20 5.51 -4.41
N VAL A 11 -0.44 6.16 -3.51
CA VAL A 11 -0.59 5.93 -2.07
C VAL A 11 -1.72 6.79 -1.52
N VAL A 12 -2.71 6.12 -0.94
CA VAL A 12 -3.73 6.80 -0.12
C VAL A 12 -3.10 7.16 1.22
N TYR A 13 -3.13 8.43 1.58
CA TYR A 13 -2.61 8.94 2.85
C TYR A 13 -3.65 9.82 3.57
N ALA A 14 -3.42 10.09 4.84
CA ALA A 14 -4.24 10.96 5.67
C ALA A 14 -3.42 12.20 6.08
N GLY A 15 -4.08 13.34 6.25
CA GLY A 15 -3.50 14.47 6.95
C GLY A 15 -3.54 14.27 8.47
N PRO A 16 -2.73 15.01 9.25
CA PRO A 16 -2.66 14.85 10.71
C PRO A 16 -3.99 15.11 11.41
N GLU A 17 -4.83 16.00 10.87
CA GLU A 17 -6.14 16.37 11.43
C GLU A 17 -7.30 15.50 10.87
N THR A 18 -7.01 14.53 10.02
CA THR A 18 -8.03 13.61 9.49
C THR A 18 -8.64 12.82 10.64
N SER A 19 -9.99 12.80 10.73
CA SER A 19 -10.68 12.10 11.81
C SER A 19 -10.47 10.58 11.72
N VAL A 20 -10.39 9.92 12.86
CA VAL A 20 -10.29 8.46 12.96
C VAL A 20 -11.40 7.76 12.20
N ARG A 21 -12.63 8.30 12.24
CA ARG A 21 -13.76 7.77 11.47
C ARG A 21 -13.52 7.83 9.96
N ALA A 22 -13.00 8.93 9.45
CA ALA A 22 -12.67 9.09 8.03
C ALA A 22 -11.55 8.12 7.61
N ILE A 23 -10.55 7.91 8.48
CA ILE A 23 -9.50 6.91 8.24
C ILE A 23 -10.11 5.52 8.18
N ALA A 24 -10.94 5.13 9.15
CA ALA A 24 -11.61 3.83 9.16
C ALA A 24 -12.44 3.60 7.90
N GLN A 25 -13.22 4.59 7.47
CA GLN A 25 -13.97 4.53 6.22
C GLN A 25 -13.05 4.36 5.00
N THR A 26 -11.91 5.05 4.98
CA THR A 26 -10.92 4.93 3.91
C THR A 26 -10.32 3.52 3.88
N LEU A 27 -9.91 2.97 5.03
CA LEU A 27 -9.37 1.61 5.11
C LEU A 27 -10.38 0.59 4.58
N LEU A 28 -11.65 0.68 5.01
CA LEU A 28 -12.72 -0.23 4.59
C LEU A 28 -13.04 -0.07 3.09
N LYS A 29 -13.28 1.17 2.63
CA LYS A 29 -13.63 1.47 1.24
C LYS A 29 -12.51 1.06 0.29
N ARG A 30 -11.25 1.32 0.68
CA ARG A 30 -10.08 1.04 -0.12
C ARG A 30 -9.50 -0.35 0.11
N ARG A 31 -10.06 -1.14 1.04
CA ARG A 31 -9.59 -2.49 1.43
C ARG A 31 -8.09 -2.52 1.74
N ILE A 32 -7.61 -1.47 2.39
CA ILE A 32 -6.23 -1.35 2.85
C ILE A 32 -6.20 -1.39 4.37
N SER A 33 -5.14 -1.91 4.96
CA SER A 33 -5.05 -2.11 6.41
C SER A 33 -4.18 -1.06 7.13
N ALA A 34 -3.66 -0.06 6.43
CA ALA A 34 -3.01 1.11 7.01
C ALA A 34 -2.85 2.22 5.97
N VAL A 35 -2.72 3.46 6.47
CA VAL A 35 -2.42 4.66 5.68
C VAL A 35 -1.24 5.42 6.29
N PRO A 36 -0.32 5.95 5.48
CA PRO A 36 0.62 6.96 5.93
C PRO A 36 -0.11 8.23 6.38
N VAL A 37 0.46 8.92 7.36
CA VAL A 37 0.06 10.27 7.73
C VAL A 37 1.13 11.21 7.23
N ALA A 38 0.76 12.16 6.37
CA ALA A 38 1.67 13.13 5.79
C ALA A 38 1.26 14.56 6.18
N ASP A 39 2.26 15.43 6.34
CA ASP A 39 2.04 16.85 6.53
C ASP A 39 1.77 17.57 5.19
N ASP A 40 1.48 18.87 5.25
CA ASP A 40 1.20 19.70 4.08
C ASP A 40 2.38 19.81 3.10
N ALA A 41 3.60 19.50 3.54
CA ALA A 41 4.79 19.42 2.70
C ALA A 41 4.97 18.02 2.05
N GLY A 42 4.08 17.06 2.31
CA GLY A 42 4.13 15.69 1.82
C GLY A 42 5.11 14.79 2.56
N ARG A 43 5.62 15.22 3.73
CA ARG A 43 6.53 14.43 4.56
C ARG A 43 5.73 13.45 5.41
N VAL A 44 6.17 12.20 5.47
CA VAL A 44 5.53 11.18 6.31
C VAL A 44 5.88 11.40 7.77
N ILE A 45 4.89 11.72 8.59
CA ILE A 45 5.02 11.99 10.02
C ILE A 45 4.48 10.85 10.90
N GLY A 46 3.75 9.91 10.30
CA GLY A 46 3.17 8.79 11.03
C GLY A 46 2.56 7.72 10.13
N MET A 47 2.06 6.67 10.77
CA MET A 47 1.25 5.61 10.15
C MET A 47 0.04 5.32 11.04
N VAL A 48 -1.13 5.12 10.43
CA VAL A 48 -2.32 4.60 11.11
C VAL A 48 -2.73 3.29 10.47
N SER A 49 -2.90 2.26 11.28
CA SER A 49 -3.30 0.92 10.85
C SER A 49 -4.64 0.50 11.48
N GLU A 50 -5.25 -0.57 10.94
CA GLU A 50 -6.41 -1.23 11.56
C GLU A 50 -6.15 -1.56 13.03
N GLY A 51 -4.94 -2.05 13.36
CA GLY A 51 -4.57 -2.37 14.73
C GLY A 51 -4.57 -1.17 15.67
N ASP A 52 -4.28 0.04 15.19
CA ASP A 52 -4.37 1.26 15.99
C ASP A 52 -5.82 1.66 16.23
N LEU A 53 -6.71 1.41 15.26
CA LEU A 53 -8.14 1.72 15.35
C LEU A 53 -8.94 0.67 16.13
N MET A 54 -8.54 -0.60 16.10
CA MET A 54 -9.22 -1.69 16.83
C MET A 54 -8.96 -1.69 18.33
N ARG A 55 -7.99 -0.94 18.82
CA ARG A 55 -7.68 -0.82 20.26
C ARG A 55 -8.50 0.26 20.96
N ARG A 56 -9.74 0.48 20.53
CA ARG A 56 -10.62 1.54 21.04
C ARG A 56 -11.74 0.97 21.89
N PRO A 57 -12.20 1.69 22.95
CA PRO A 57 -13.31 1.27 23.79
C PRO A 57 -14.59 1.03 23.00
N GLU A 58 -14.81 1.83 21.94
CA GLU A 58 -16.01 1.77 21.08
C GLU A 58 -16.13 0.47 20.27
N SER A 59 -15.04 -0.29 20.14
CA SER A 59 -15.01 -1.55 19.38
C SER A 59 -15.23 -2.80 20.23
N GLU A 60 -15.43 -2.66 21.55
CA GLU A 60 -15.55 -3.76 22.53
C GLU A 60 -14.43 -4.83 22.44
N THR A 61 -13.32 -4.47 21.76
CA THR A 61 -12.19 -5.38 21.49
C THR A 61 -11.01 -5.14 22.43
N GLU A 62 -11.24 -4.53 23.59
CA GLU A 62 -10.22 -4.46 24.63
C GLU A 62 -9.86 -5.88 25.06
N ARG A 63 -8.68 -6.35 24.63
CA ARG A 63 -8.14 -7.59 25.19
C ARG A 63 -7.76 -7.33 26.64
N PRO A 64 -8.28 -8.09 27.63
CA PRO A 64 -7.81 -8.01 28.99
C PRO A 64 -6.32 -8.36 28.99
N ARG A 65 -5.50 -7.37 29.20
CA ARG A 65 -4.05 -7.60 29.32
C ARG A 65 -3.77 -8.31 30.62
N SER A 66 -2.85 -9.25 30.58
CA SER A 66 -2.36 -9.93 31.77
C SER A 66 -1.87 -8.91 32.80
N TRP A 67 -2.28 -9.04 34.06
CA TRP A 67 -2.01 -8.09 35.15
C TRP A 67 -0.50 -7.80 35.37
N TRP A 68 0.36 -8.75 35.01
CA TRP A 68 1.82 -8.61 35.15
C TRP A 68 2.44 -7.67 34.08
N LEU A 69 1.83 -7.51 32.91
CA LEU A 69 2.26 -6.54 31.90
C LEU A 69 2.10 -5.10 32.37
N ARG A 70 1.12 -4.83 33.26
CA ARG A 70 0.92 -3.51 33.87
C ARG A 70 2.07 -3.09 34.80
N LEU A 71 2.87 -4.03 35.26
CA LEU A 71 4.00 -3.75 36.15
C LEU A 71 5.26 -3.27 35.42
N ILE A 72 5.33 -3.48 34.11
CA ILE A 72 6.47 -3.11 33.27
C ILE A 72 6.13 -1.93 32.33
N GLU A 73 4.89 -1.43 32.33
CA GLU A 73 4.47 -0.29 31.52
C GLU A 73 5.04 1.01 32.07
N THR A 74 5.71 1.79 31.19
CA THR A 74 6.13 3.14 31.54
C THR A 74 4.94 4.10 31.59
N PRO A 75 5.03 5.26 32.27
CA PRO A 75 4.01 6.30 32.21
C PRO A 75 3.71 6.74 30.77
N GLU A 76 4.72 6.78 29.91
CA GLU A 76 4.60 7.15 28.50
C GLU A 76 3.82 6.13 27.69
N ASP A 77 3.98 4.83 27.96
CA ASP A 77 3.20 3.76 27.32
C ASP A 77 1.71 3.91 27.64
N ARG A 78 1.37 4.27 28.88
CA ARG A 78 -0.03 4.49 29.31
C ARG A 78 -0.66 5.71 28.63
N VAL A 79 0.08 6.82 28.55
CA VAL A 79 -0.40 8.03 27.85
C VAL A 79 -0.59 7.76 26.36
N SER A 80 0.38 7.10 25.72
CA SER A 80 0.28 6.72 24.31
C SER A 80 -0.92 5.81 24.05
N GLN A 81 -1.18 4.87 24.96
CA GLN A 81 -2.32 3.96 24.85
C GLN A 81 -3.66 4.69 25.05
N TYR A 82 -3.74 5.63 26.00
CA TYR A 82 -4.92 6.46 26.21
C TYR A 82 -5.24 7.30 24.97
N LEU A 83 -4.23 7.94 24.37
CA LEU A 83 -4.39 8.70 23.13
C LEU A 83 -4.85 7.81 21.97
N LYS A 84 -4.29 6.62 21.82
CA LYS A 84 -4.70 5.66 20.77
C LYS A 84 -6.14 5.16 20.96
N SER A 85 -6.61 5.06 22.19
CA SER A 85 -7.97 4.59 22.48
C SER A 85 -9.03 5.69 22.44
N HIS A 86 -8.68 6.95 22.73
CA HIS A 86 -9.63 8.06 22.84
C HIS A 86 -9.37 9.20 21.83
N GLY A 87 -8.24 9.15 21.10
CA GLY A 87 -7.89 10.17 20.11
C GLY A 87 -8.92 10.27 18.98
N LEU A 88 -9.16 11.44 18.45
CA LEU A 88 -10.15 11.70 17.41
C LEU A 88 -9.54 11.93 16.04
N THR A 89 -8.24 12.23 15.98
CA THR A 89 -7.52 12.55 14.74
C THR A 89 -6.40 11.57 14.45
N ALA A 90 -5.88 11.58 13.22
CA ALA A 90 -4.71 10.80 12.81
C ALA A 90 -3.52 11.05 13.73
N ARG A 91 -3.25 12.32 14.07
CA ARG A 91 -2.16 12.75 14.96
C ARG A 91 -2.20 12.08 16.33
N ASP A 92 -3.40 11.87 16.87
CA ASP A 92 -3.59 11.30 18.19
C ASP A 92 -3.27 9.79 18.21
N VAL A 93 -3.66 9.07 17.13
CA VAL A 93 -3.63 7.61 17.09
C VAL A 93 -2.46 7.03 16.30
N MET A 94 -1.79 7.84 15.49
CA MET A 94 -0.71 7.37 14.62
C MET A 94 0.49 6.83 15.41
N THR A 95 1.15 5.85 14.85
CA THR A 95 2.53 5.53 15.22
C THR A 95 3.42 6.61 14.59
N ARG A 96 4.10 7.38 15.42
CA ARG A 96 5.01 8.46 15.00
C ARG A 96 6.31 7.90 14.48
N GLU A 97 7.01 8.68 13.63
CA GLU A 97 8.32 8.32 13.07
C GLU A 97 8.32 6.91 12.47
N PRO A 98 7.47 6.65 11.48
CA PRO A 98 7.39 5.32 10.89
C PRO A 98 8.70 4.99 10.20
N ILE A 99 9.04 3.71 10.22
CA ILE A 99 10.17 3.21 9.45
C ILE A 99 9.87 3.42 7.98
N THR A 100 10.81 4.02 7.25
CA THR A 100 10.70 4.33 5.82
C THR A 100 11.91 3.78 5.07
N VAL A 101 11.78 3.64 3.76
CA VAL A 101 12.86 3.23 2.85
C VAL A 101 12.93 4.19 1.67
N THR A 102 13.98 4.09 0.87
CA THR A 102 14.10 4.82 -0.40
C THR A 102 13.70 3.94 -1.57
N GLU A 103 13.52 4.52 -2.74
CA GLU A 103 13.16 3.82 -3.98
C GLU A 103 14.21 2.77 -4.39
N ASP A 104 15.48 3.01 -4.06
CA ASP A 104 16.58 2.11 -4.42
C ASP A 104 16.88 1.06 -3.37
N THR A 105 16.13 1.01 -2.26
CA THR A 105 16.30 -0.01 -1.23
C THR A 105 16.00 -1.39 -1.79
N PRO A 106 16.93 -2.37 -1.69
CA PRO A 106 16.74 -3.73 -2.18
C PRO A 106 15.55 -4.44 -1.50
N LEU A 107 14.81 -5.27 -2.26
CA LEU A 107 13.66 -6.00 -1.72
C LEU A 107 14.04 -6.96 -0.59
N GLU A 108 15.24 -7.52 -0.62
CA GLU A 108 15.75 -8.39 0.44
C GLU A 108 15.88 -7.62 1.77
N GLU A 109 16.42 -6.40 1.72
CA GLU A 109 16.53 -5.53 2.89
C GLU A 109 15.14 -5.15 3.42
N ILE A 110 14.19 -4.82 2.53
CA ILE A 110 12.80 -4.53 2.92
C ILE A 110 12.17 -5.76 3.58
N ALA A 111 12.35 -6.96 3.04
CA ALA A 111 11.82 -8.20 3.61
C ALA A 111 12.33 -8.41 5.03
N MET A 112 13.65 -8.32 5.24
CA MET A 112 14.27 -8.41 6.57
C MET A 112 13.76 -7.31 7.52
N LEU A 113 13.54 -6.10 7.02
CA LEU A 113 13.04 -4.97 7.81
C LEU A 113 11.59 -5.24 8.29
N LEU A 114 10.71 -5.69 7.39
CA LEU A 114 9.32 -6.03 7.71
C LEU A 114 9.23 -7.17 8.74
N GLU A 115 10.14 -8.15 8.64
CA GLU A 115 10.20 -9.28 9.57
C GLU A 115 10.71 -8.83 10.94
N ARG A 116 11.92 -8.26 11.00
CA ARG A 116 12.56 -7.84 12.26
C ARG A 116 11.73 -6.84 13.07
N LYS A 117 11.03 -5.93 12.38
CA LYS A 117 10.20 -4.91 13.02
C LYS A 117 8.74 -5.33 13.21
N ALA A 118 8.40 -6.56 12.80
CA ALA A 118 7.04 -7.11 12.85
C ALA A 118 5.99 -6.20 12.19
N ILE A 119 6.38 -5.45 11.14
CA ILE A 119 5.50 -4.55 10.38
C ILE A 119 5.06 -5.19 9.07
N LYS A 120 3.95 -4.71 8.51
CA LYS A 120 3.36 -5.30 7.30
C LYS A 120 3.68 -4.50 6.03
N ARG A 121 4.14 -3.26 6.18
CA ARG A 121 4.45 -2.33 5.08
C ARG A 121 5.38 -1.22 5.51
N VAL A 122 6.02 -0.59 4.54
CA VAL A 122 6.90 0.57 4.72
C VAL A 122 6.59 1.63 3.67
N PRO A 123 6.49 2.91 4.04
CA PRO A 123 6.48 4.01 3.09
C PRO A 123 7.82 4.12 2.35
N VAL A 124 7.74 4.45 1.07
CA VAL A 124 8.92 4.72 0.22
C VAL A 124 9.01 6.23 0.01
N LEU A 125 10.17 6.77 0.26
CA LEU A 125 10.44 8.20 0.15
C LEU A 125 11.43 8.51 -0.97
N ARG A 126 11.20 9.65 -1.64
CA ARG A 126 12.16 10.33 -2.50
C ARG A 126 12.31 11.77 -1.98
N ASP A 127 13.52 12.20 -1.66
CA ASP A 127 13.81 13.53 -1.11
C ASP A 127 12.92 13.88 0.11
N GLY A 128 12.67 12.88 0.98
CA GLY A 128 11.85 13.01 2.16
C GLY A 128 10.34 13.03 1.93
N LYS A 129 9.87 12.94 0.69
CA LYS A 129 8.45 12.92 0.31
C LYS A 129 7.96 11.52 0.00
N LEU A 130 6.69 11.25 0.32
CA LEU A 130 6.04 9.98 0.03
C LEU A 130 5.85 9.78 -1.49
N VAL A 131 6.47 8.74 -2.04
CA VAL A 131 6.36 8.37 -3.47
C VAL A 131 5.79 6.98 -3.67
N GLY A 132 5.74 6.15 -2.64
CA GLY A 132 5.23 4.80 -2.73
C GLY A 132 5.04 4.14 -1.38
N ILE A 133 4.54 2.92 -1.40
CA ILE A 133 4.45 2.03 -0.25
C ILE A 133 4.75 0.60 -0.69
N VAL A 134 5.54 -0.13 0.10
CA VAL A 134 5.82 -1.54 -0.12
C VAL A 134 5.23 -2.36 1.03
N SER A 135 4.47 -3.37 0.69
CA SER A 135 3.88 -4.35 1.61
C SER A 135 4.48 -5.74 1.42
N ARG A 136 4.15 -6.67 2.32
CA ARG A 136 4.53 -8.10 2.15
C ARG A 136 3.96 -8.70 0.85
N ALA A 137 2.77 -8.27 0.43
CA ALA A 137 2.19 -8.73 -0.83
C ALA A 137 3.01 -8.28 -2.04
N ASP A 138 3.52 -7.05 -2.03
CA ASP A 138 4.35 -6.52 -3.12
C ASP A 138 5.68 -7.27 -3.24
N LEU A 139 6.26 -7.73 -2.11
CA LEU A 139 7.44 -8.59 -2.12
C LEU A 139 7.14 -9.95 -2.77
N LEU A 140 5.98 -10.53 -2.50
CA LEU A 140 5.55 -11.78 -3.14
C LEU A 140 5.32 -11.60 -4.64
N HIS A 141 4.72 -10.46 -5.06
CA HIS A 141 4.57 -10.14 -6.48
C HIS A 141 5.94 -10.05 -7.18
N GLY A 142 6.92 -9.39 -6.56
CA GLY A 142 8.30 -9.35 -7.06
C GLY A 142 8.96 -10.72 -7.16
N LEU A 143 8.70 -11.61 -6.19
CA LEU A 143 9.21 -12.99 -6.21
C LEU A 143 8.62 -13.80 -7.35
N VAL A 144 7.29 -13.71 -7.56
CA VAL A 144 6.60 -14.42 -8.65
C VAL A 144 7.07 -13.91 -10.02
N ALA A 145 7.21 -12.59 -10.17
CA ALA A 145 7.73 -12.00 -11.39
C ALA A 145 9.12 -12.51 -11.77
N ARG A 146 10.01 -12.72 -10.79
CA ARG A 146 11.35 -13.31 -11.02
C ARG A 146 11.31 -14.80 -11.31
N ALA A 147 10.41 -15.55 -10.70
CA ALA A 147 10.31 -16.99 -10.89
C ALA A 147 9.79 -17.39 -12.29
N GLY A 148 9.09 -16.48 -12.99
CA GLY A 148 8.60 -16.66 -14.35
C GLY A 148 9.65 -16.49 -15.46
N GLN A 149 10.91 -16.25 -15.13
CA GLN A 149 12.02 -16.03 -16.08
C GLN A 149 12.44 -17.33 -16.78
N GLY A 150 11.75 -17.65 -17.87
CA GLY A 150 12.28 -18.51 -18.93
C GLY A 150 13.20 -17.69 -19.83
N VAL A 151 14.36 -18.23 -20.17
CA VAL A 151 15.37 -17.59 -21.04
C VAL A 151 14.70 -17.19 -22.38
N THR A 152 14.39 -15.94 -22.57
CA THR A 152 13.90 -15.38 -23.82
C THR A 152 14.86 -14.27 -24.31
N ALA A 153 14.96 -14.15 -25.64
CA ALA A 153 15.87 -13.24 -26.31
C ALA A 153 15.78 -11.81 -25.76
N THR A 154 16.91 -11.18 -25.47
CA THR A 154 17.03 -9.82 -24.95
C THR A 154 16.38 -8.84 -25.93
N PRO A 155 15.34 -8.07 -25.55
CA PRO A 155 14.81 -7.00 -26.36
C PRO A 155 15.84 -5.90 -26.57
N LEU A 156 15.71 -5.13 -27.65
CA LEU A 156 16.62 -4.02 -27.97
C LEU A 156 16.66 -2.93 -26.88
N ALA A 157 15.58 -2.79 -26.11
CA ALA A 157 15.51 -2.04 -24.85
C ALA A 157 14.39 -2.67 -23.97
N PRO A 158 14.68 -3.12 -22.76
CA PRO A 158 13.65 -3.63 -21.88
C PRO A 158 12.66 -2.52 -21.46
N PRO A 159 11.35 -2.83 -21.32
CA PRO A 159 10.38 -1.85 -20.88
C PRO A 159 10.69 -1.40 -19.46
N THR A 160 10.50 -0.11 -19.18
CA THR A 160 10.56 0.38 -17.81
C THR A 160 9.16 0.37 -17.21
N ARG A 161 9.09 0.21 -15.88
CA ARG A 161 7.82 0.29 -15.15
C ARG A 161 7.13 1.64 -15.34
N GLU A 162 7.91 2.72 -15.37
CA GLU A 162 7.44 4.08 -15.61
C GLU A 162 6.80 4.21 -17.00
N ALA A 163 7.36 3.59 -18.03
CA ALA A 163 6.81 3.60 -19.39
C ALA A 163 5.46 2.87 -19.44
N VAL A 164 5.34 1.72 -18.75
CA VAL A 164 4.07 0.98 -18.67
C VAL A 164 3.01 1.80 -17.93
N ILE A 165 3.37 2.41 -16.81
CA ILE A 165 2.46 3.26 -16.03
C ILE A 165 2.03 4.49 -16.85
N ALA A 166 2.94 5.11 -17.59
CA ALA A 166 2.63 6.24 -18.47
C ALA A 166 1.62 5.86 -19.55
N GLU A 167 1.83 4.74 -20.27
CA GLU A 167 0.90 4.27 -21.29
C GLU A 167 -0.49 3.98 -20.75
N ILE A 168 -0.59 3.41 -19.54
CA ILE A 168 -1.88 3.15 -18.87
C ILE A 168 -2.57 4.47 -18.51
N ARG A 169 -1.85 5.48 -18.01
CA ARG A 169 -2.37 6.81 -17.66
C ARG A 169 -2.79 7.60 -18.91
N ASP A 170 -2.03 7.54 -19.98
CA ASP A 170 -2.36 8.19 -21.26
C ASP A 170 -3.65 7.64 -21.85
N ALA A 171 -3.94 6.37 -21.63
CA ALA A 171 -5.23 5.75 -21.94
C ALA A 171 -6.37 6.18 -20.98
N ARG A 172 -6.12 7.11 -20.04
CA ARG A 172 -7.05 7.60 -19.00
C ARG A 172 -7.62 6.49 -18.10
N LEU A 173 -6.83 5.44 -17.87
CA LEU A 173 -7.19 4.34 -16.99
C LEU A 173 -6.61 4.59 -15.58
N SER A 174 -7.45 4.40 -14.54
CA SER A 174 -7.01 4.51 -13.16
C SER A 174 -6.16 3.29 -12.77
N LEU A 175 -5.09 3.56 -12.03
CA LEU A 175 -4.23 2.57 -11.39
C LEU A 175 -4.54 2.41 -9.88
N ASP A 176 -5.65 3.00 -9.40
CA ASP A 176 -6.14 2.79 -8.04
C ASP A 176 -6.27 1.28 -7.79
N TYR A 177 -5.53 0.73 -6.83
CA TYR A 177 -5.48 -0.70 -6.52
C TYR A 177 -4.79 -1.59 -7.56
N VAL A 178 -4.10 -1.04 -8.56
CA VAL A 178 -3.32 -1.80 -9.54
C VAL A 178 -1.83 -1.63 -9.24
N ASN A 179 -1.16 -2.75 -9.05
CA ASN A 179 0.29 -2.79 -8.98
C ASN A 179 0.86 -3.35 -10.29
N VAL A 180 1.86 -2.64 -10.82
CA VAL A 180 2.57 -3.00 -12.04
C VAL A 180 3.98 -3.41 -11.67
N VAL A 181 4.37 -4.62 -11.99
CA VAL A 181 5.73 -5.14 -11.82
C VAL A 181 6.29 -5.48 -13.19
N VAL A 182 7.48 -4.98 -13.51
CA VAL A 182 8.18 -5.31 -14.74
C VAL A 182 9.39 -6.16 -14.40
N ALA A 183 9.49 -7.31 -15.04
CA ALA A 183 10.63 -8.21 -14.92
C ALA A 183 11.06 -8.57 -16.34
N ASP A 184 12.27 -8.13 -16.73
CA ASP A 184 12.81 -8.21 -18.08
C ASP A 184 11.86 -7.58 -19.13
N ASP A 185 11.23 -8.40 -19.98
CA ASP A 185 10.29 -7.99 -21.03
C ASP A 185 8.82 -8.33 -20.68
N ALA A 186 8.58 -8.85 -19.48
CA ALA A 186 7.26 -9.23 -19.00
C ALA A 186 6.69 -8.20 -18.02
N VAL A 187 5.40 -7.89 -18.17
CA VAL A 187 4.63 -7.03 -17.27
C VAL A 187 3.67 -7.91 -16.48
N HIS A 188 3.74 -7.82 -15.16
CA HIS A 188 2.81 -8.47 -14.25
C HIS A 188 1.88 -7.42 -13.65
N LEU A 189 0.57 -7.59 -13.86
CA LEU A 189 -0.48 -6.72 -13.34
C LEU A 189 -1.18 -7.43 -12.18
N TRP A 190 -1.18 -6.80 -11.01
CA TRP A 190 -1.80 -7.32 -9.79
C TRP A 190 -2.77 -6.31 -9.21
N GLY A 191 -3.75 -6.79 -8.47
CA GLY A 191 -4.68 -5.93 -7.73
C GLY A 191 -6.13 -6.11 -8.12
N ALA A 192 -6.93 -5.03 -8.03
CA ALA A 192 -8.36 -5.09 -8.23
C ALA A 192 -8.86 -3.94 -9.12
N VAL A 193 -9.84 -4.24 -9.96
CA VAL A 193 -10.49 -3.30 -10.87
C VAL A 193 -12.02 -3.37 -10.73
N ALA A 194 -12.71 -2.31 -11.17
CA ALA A 194 -14.15 -2.21 -11.04
C ALA A 194 -14.94 -3.07 -12.05
N SER A 195 -14.33 -3.39 -13.21
CA SER A 195 -14.99 -4.14 -14.26
C SER A 195 -14.02 -4.99 -15.09
N ALA A 196 -14.55 -6.01 -15.77
CA ALA A 196 -13.79 -6.81 -16.72
C ALA A 196 -13.25 -5.94 -17.88
N LEU A 197 -14.03 -4.95 -18.33
CA LEU A 197 -13.59 -4.03 -19.38
C LEU A 197 -12.36 -3.23 -18.93
N GLN A 198 -12.33 -2.73 -17.70
CA GLN A 198 -11.17 -2.03 -17.15
C GLN A 198 -9.96 -2.94 -17.05
N ARG A 199 -10.15 -4.19 -16.59
CA ARG A 199 -9.09 -5.21 -16.53
C ARG A 199 -8.44 -5.42 -17.89
N ASP A 200 -9.28 -5.61 -18.92
CA ASP A 200 -8.81 -5.92 -20.26
C ASP A 200 -8.17 -4.68 -20.93
N ALA A 201 -8.70 -3.48 -20.65
CA ALA A 201 -8.13 -2.23 -21.15
C ALA A 201 -6.74 -1.95 -20.56
N ILE A 202 -6.53 -2.18 -19.26
CA ILE A 202 -5.23 -2.03 -18.60
C ILE A 202 -4.21 -3.02 -19.17
N ALA A 203 -4.60 -4.27 -19.40
CA ALA A 203 -3.72 -5.27 -20.00
C ALA A 203 -3.33 -4.91 -21.44
N LEU A 204 -4.29 -4.38 -22.22
CA LEU A 204 -4.02 -3.91 -23.58
C LEU A 204 -3.06 -2.72 -23.59
N ALA A 205 -3.26 -1.73 -22.71
CA ALA A 205 -2.36 -0.58 -22.60
C ALA A 205 -0.94 -1.02 -22.20
N ALA A 206 -0.81 -1.89 -21.22
CA ALA A 206 0.48 -2.45 -20.82
C ALA A 206 1.18 -3.18 -21.99
N LYS A 207 0.43 -3.94 -22.80
CA LYS A 207 0.97 -4.67 -23.96
C LYS A 207 1.45 -3.75 -25.09
N ARG A 208 0.91 -2.52 -25.19
CA ARG A 208 1.31 -1.54 -26.19
C ARG A 208 2.63 -0.84 -25.85
N THR A 209 3.10 -0.95 -24.63
CA THR A 209 4.37 -0.33 -24.22
C THR A 209 5.53 -0.95 -25.01
N PRO A 210 6.39 -0.14 -25.64
CA PRO A 210 7.54 -0.64 -26.37
C PRO A 210 8.45 -1.54 -25.51
N GLY A 211 8.85 -2.68 -26.05
CA GLY A 211 9.70 -3.65 -25.36
C GLY A 211 8.93 -4.68 -24.52
N VAL A 212 7.61 -4.54 -24.33
CA VAL A 212 6.79 -5.53 -23.65
C VAL A 212 6.44 -6.68 -24.60
N THR A 213 6.89 -7.89 -24.28
CA THR A 213 6.56 -9.09 -25.08
C THR A 213 5.43 -9.91 -24.45
N ARG A 214 5.31 -9.86 -23.10
CA ARG A 214 4.32 -10.63 -22.34
C ARG A 214 3.65 -9.78 -21.27
N VAL A 215 2.34 -9.98 -21.10
CA VAL A 215 1.56 -9.39 -20.00
C VAL A 215 0.88 -10.52 -19.23
N GLU A 216 1.19 -10.64 -17.96
CA GLU A 216 0.52 -11.53 -17.02
C GLU A 216 -0.50 -10.74 -16.21
N ASN A 217 -1.77 -10.95 -16.54
CA ASN A 217 -2.88 -10.19 -15.97
C ASN A 217 -3.52 -10.95 -14.80
N ASN A 218 -3.12 -10.59 -13.58
CA ASN A 218 -3.65 -11.14 -12.33
C ASN A 218 -4.62 -10.15 -11.63
N LEU A 219 -5.25 -9.26 -12.41
CA LEU A 219 -6.24 -8.31 -11.89
C LEU A 219 -7.57 -9.02 -11.61
N VAL A 220 -8.09 -8.81 -10.41
CA VAL A 220 -9.38 -9.35 -9.96
C VAL A 220 -10.46 -8.30 -10.15
N VAL A 221 -11.58 -8.68 -10.75
CA VAL A 221 -12.76 -7.82 -10.86
C VAL A 221 -13.51 -7.81 -9.54
N MET A 222 -13.68 -6.63 -8.92
CA MET A 222 -14.49 -6.49 -7.73
C MET A 222 -15.98 -6.45 -8.11
N PRO A 223 -16.84 -7.23 -7.46
CA PRO A 223 -18.29 -7.14 -7.68
C PRO A 223 -18.80 -5.72 -7.37
N SER A 224 -19.62 -5.16 -8.25
CA SER A 224 -20.18 -3.80 -8.17
C SER A 224 -21.23 -3.59 -7.06
N GLN A 225 -21.28 -4.43 -6.02
CA GLN A 225 -22.31 -4.40 -4.97
C GLN A 225 -22.08 -3.36 -3.86
N LEU A 226 -21.42 -2.23 -4.12
CA LEU A 226 -21.33 -1.13 -3.14
C LEU A 226 -21.72 0.24 -3.72
N GLY A 227 -22.38 0.26 -4.88
CA GLY A 227 -22.82 1.49 -5.55
C GLY A 227 -24.33 1.79 -5.48
N ALA A 228 -25.15 0.94 -4.88
CA ALA A 228 -26.60 1.11 -4.92
C ALA A 228 -27.26 0.78 -3.57
N SER A 229 -27.01 1.56 -2.53
CA SER A 229 -27.85 1.65 -1.34
C SER A 229 -27.45 2.83 -0.44
N ILE A 230 -27.46 4.05 -0.96
CA ILE A 230 -27.70 5.26 -0.15
C ILE A 230 -28.62 6.15 -0.99
N GLY A 231 -29.85 5.72 -1.07
CA GLY A 231 -30.97 6.50 -1.55
C GLY A 231 -32.22 6.03 -0.84
N ALA A 232 -32.80 6.89 -0.05
CA ALA A 232 -34.07 6.77 0.68
C ALA A 232 -33.98 6.00 2.02
N TRP A 233 -33.84 6.75 3.11
CA TRP A 233 -34.81 6.94 4.22
C TRP A 233 -34.40 8.19 4.96
#